data_00b86403e1f4ee934ac8547f34714c72
#
_entry.id   00b86403e1f4ee934ac8547f34714c72
#
_cell.length_a   1.000
_cell.length_b   1.000
_cell.length_c   1.000
_cell.angle_alpha   90.00
_cell.angle_beta   90.00
_cell.angle_gamma   90.00
#
_symmetry.space_group_name_H-M   'P 1'
#
loop_
_entity.id
_entity.type
_entity.pdbx_description
1 polymer ?
#
loop_
_entity_poly.entity_id
_entity_poly.type
_entity_poly.pdbx_seq_one_letter_code
_entity_poly.pdbx_strand_id
1 'polypeptide(L)'
;MGLRGFKVTSPEVDETVEEHLPPAQVVEELSRRKALAVAGHADPDDLIIAADTVVALEGAVLGKPADQREAFAMLTALSGNRHYVYTGLTVIQGDQVVTQHECTTVTFRELEPEEISHYIATGEPMDKAGAYGIQGLGAMLVSGIEGDYFNVVGLPIFRLSRILAGFGLDLFQMADH
;
A
#
# COMPACT_ATOMS: atom_id res chain seq x y z
N MET A 1 13.87 0.13 -10.17
CA MET A 1 14.63 -1.12 -9.94
C MET A 1 15.19 -1.77 -11.22
N GLY A 2 14.85 -1.33 -12.41
CA GLY A 2 15.39 -1.89 -13.66
C GLY A 2 14.87 -3.28 -14.05
N LEU A 3 13.93 -3.85 -13.30
CA LEU A 3 13.27 -5.11 -13.68
C LEU A 3 12.43 -4.87 -14.95
N ARG A 4 12.55 -5.78 -15.91
CA ARG A 4 11.81 -5.75 -17.19
C ARG A 4 11.02 -7.05 -17.36
N GLY A 5 10.09 -7.06 -18.31
CA GLY A 5 9.33 -8.26 -18.65
C GLY A 5 8.22 -8.65 -17.68
N PHE A 6 7.88 -7.82 -16.71
CA PHE A 6 6.72 -8.06 -15.85
C PHE A 6 5.44 -7.49 -16.44
N LYS A 7 4.32 -8.12 -16.15
CA LYS A 7 2.97 -7.66 -16.51
C LYS A 7 2.29 -7.10 -15.25
N VAL A 8 1.71 -5.90 -15.36
CA VAL A 8 0.90 -5.31 -14.30
C VAL A 8 -0.57 -5.60 -14.59
N THR A 9 -1.29 -6.07 -13.59
CA THR A 9 -2.73 -6.30 -13.67
C THR A 9 -3.41 -5.81 -12.38
N SER A 10 -4.67 -5.40 -12.48
CA SER A 10 -5.50 -5.01 -11.35
C SER A 10 -6.73 -5.91 -11.35
N PRO A 11 -6.71 -7.05 -10.64
CA PRO A 11 -7.84 -7.93 -10.58
C PRO A 11 -8.98 -7.27 -9.79
N GLU A 12 -10.22 -7.48 -10.25
CA GLU A 12 -11.40 -7.16 -9.45
C GLU A 12 -11.56 -8.25 -8.39
N VAL A 13 -11.47 -7.87 -7.13
CA VAL A 13 -11.69 -8.76 -5.99
C VAL A 13 -12.65 -8.09 -5.01
N ASP A 14 -13.36 -8.89 -4.24
CA ASP A 14 -14.14 -8.39 -3.11
C ASP A 14 -13.18 -7.89 -2.02
N GLU A 15 -13.17 -6.58 -1.80
CA GLU A 15 -12.35 -5.92 -0.77
C GLU A 15 -13.07 -5.84 0.59
N THR A 16 -14.24 -6.43 0.72
CA THR A 16 -14.96 -6.52 2.00
C THR A 16 -14.20 -7.43 2.96
N VAL A 17 -13.84 -6.91 4.11
CA VAL A 17 -13.18 -7.65 5.20
C VAL A 17 -14.10 -7.67 6.43
N GLU A 18 -13.86 -8.60 7.34
CA GLU A 18 -14.59 -8.65 8.60
C GLU A 18 -14.43 -7.35 9.40
N GLU A 19 -15.52 -6.88 10.00
CA GLU A 19 -15.47 -5.73 10.91
C GLU A 19 -14.49 -6.05 12.06
N HIS A 20 -13.62 -5.09 12.38
CA HIS A 20 -12.64 -5.16 13.47
C HIS A 20 -11.36 -6.00 13.22
N LEU A 21 -11.09 -6.41 11.97
CA LEU A 21 -9.75 -6.96 11.68
C LEU A 21 -8.66 -5.92 11.92
N PRO A 22 -7.56 -6.29 12.59
CA PRO A 22 -6.39 -5.42 12.69
C PRO A 22 -5.88 -5.00 11.30
N PRO A 23 -5.40 -3.75 11.11
CA PRO A 23 -4.93 -3.26 9.81
C PRO A 23 -3.91 -4.17 9.11
N ALA A 24 -3.02 -4.82 9.89
CA ALA A 24 -2.06 -5.80 9.38
C ALA A 24 -2.75 -7.01 8.72
N GLN A 25 -3.80 -7.54 9.34
CA GLN A 25 -4.55 -8.67 8.80
C GLN A 25 -5.40 -8.26 7.59
N VAL A 26 -5.94 -7.04 7.58
CA VAL A 26 -6.66 -6.49 6.43
C VAL A 26 -5.78 -6.52 5.18
N VAL A 27 -4.57 -5.96 5.24
CA VAL A 27 -3.69 -5.90 4.08
C VAL A 27 -3.14 -7.26 3.67
N GLU A 28 -2.90 -8.18 4.62
CA GLU A 28 -2.51 -9.55 4.31
C GLU A 28 -3.62 -10.30 3.57
N GLU A 29 -4.86 -10.19 4.03
CA GLU A 29 -6.00 -10.83 3.37
C GLU A 29 -6.26 -10.25 1.98
N LEU A 30 -6.26 -8.92 1.83
CA LEU A 30 -6.52 -8.28 0.55
C LEU A 30 -5.41 -8.55 -0.47
N SER A 31 -4.14 -8.48 -0.07
CA SER A 31 -3.03 -8.86 -0.96
C SER A 31 -3.11 -10.32 -1.38
N ARG A 32 -3.50 -11.22 -0.47
CA ARG A 32 -3.68 -12.63 -0.78
C ARG A 32 -4.82 -12.89 -1.75
N ARG A 33 -5.98 -12.25 -1.58
CA ARG A 33 -7.11 -12.35 -2.52
C ARG A 33 -6.69 -11.87 -3.91
N LYS A 34 -6.00 -10.73 -4.01
CA LYS A 34 -5.48 -10.19 -5.28
C LYS A 34 -4.51 -11.17 -5.95
N ALA A 35 -3.59 -11.75 -5.19
CA ALA A 35 -2.64 -12.74 -5.72
C ALA A 35 -3.34 -14.00 -6.24
N LEU A 36 -4.28 -14.56 -5.47
CA LEU A 36 -5.03 -15.76 -5.83
C LEU A 36 -5.92 -15.55 -7.06
N ALA A 37 -6.53 -14.37 -7.20
CA ALA A 37 -7.35 -14.03 -8.37
C ALA A 37 -6.50 -14.03 -9.67
N VAL A 38 -5.24 -13.59 -9.60
CA VAL A 38 -4.32 -13.65 -10.74
C VAL A 38 -3.82 -15.08 -10.98
N ALA A 39 -3.48 -15.82 -9.90
CA ALA A 39 -2.94 -17.19 -9.99
C ALA A 39 -3.90 -18.15 -10.70
N GLY A 40 -5.22 -17.95 -10.56
CA GLY A 40 -6.22 -18.75 -11.25
C GLY A 40 -6.17 -18.70 -12.79
N HIS A 41 -5.41 -17.75 -13.37
CA HIS A 41 -5.32 -17.51 -14.81
C HIS A 41 -3.85 -17.44 -15.31
N ALA A 42 -2.89 -17.64 -14.43
CA ALA A 42 -1.46 -17.58 -14.72
C ALA A 42 -0.89 -18.98 -14.98
N ASP A 43 0.27 -19.05 -15.63
CA ASP A 43 1.00 -20.30 -15.77
C ASP A 43 1.57 -20.74 -14.41
N PRO A 44 1.70 -22.05 -14.13
CA PRO A 44 2.23 -22.53 -12.84
C PRO A 44 3.65 -22.04 -12.51
N ASP A 45 4.44 -21.73 -13.53
CA ASP A 45 5.80 -21.22 -13.37
C ASP A 45 5.87 -19.69 -13.17
N ASP A 46 4.75 -19.01 -13.35
CA ASP A 46 4.68 -17.56 -13.16
C ASP A 46 4.89 -17.16 -11.68
N LEU A 47 5.70 -16.13 -11.47
CA LEU A 47 5.86 -15.51 -10.19
C LEU A 47 4.86 -14.36 -10.06
N ILE A 48 3.93 -14.49 -9.13
CA ILE A 48 2.89 -13.49 -8.87
C ILE A 48 3.23 -12.72 -7.61
N ILE A 49 3.21 -11.39 -7.69
CA ILE A 49 3.42 -10.49 -6.57
C ILE A 49 2.20 -9.57 -6.49
N ALA A 50 1.53 -9.58 -5.36
CA ALA A 50 0.42 -8.68 -5.08
C ALA A 50 0.66 -7.89 -3.80
N ALA A 51 0.22 -6.64 -3.80
CA ALA A 51 0.27 -5.76 -2.65
C ALA A 51 -1.06 -5.08 -2.42
N ASP A 52 -1.35 -4.78 -1.17
CA ASP A 52 -2.47 -3.95 -0.75
C ASP A 52 -2.05 -3.03 0.39
N THR A 53 -2.52 -1.78 0.38
CA THR A 53 -2.08 -0.74 1.33
C THR A 53 -3.26 -0.06 1.98
N VAL A 54 -3.20 0.09 3.30
CA VAL A 54 -4.16 0.88 4.07
C VAL A 54 -3.43 1.88 4.98
N VAL A 55 -4.11 2.97 5.27
CA VAL A 55 -3.73 3.93 6.31
C VAL A 55 -4.56 3.64 7.55
N ALA A 56 -3.95 3.70 8.73
CA ALA A 56 -4.64 3.51 10.01
C ALA A 56 -4.33 4.65 10.98
N LEU A 57 -5.38 5.24 11.53
CA LEU A 57 -5.31 6.25 12.57
C LEU A 57 -6.07 5.75 13.80
N GLU A 58 -5.41 5.71 14.97
CA GLU A 58 -6.02 5.25 16.24
C GLU A 58 -6.69 3.86 16.14
N GLY A 59 -6.15 2.99 15.28
CA GLY A 59 -6.67 1.64 15.05
C GLY A 59 -7.78 1.55 13.99
N ALA A 60 -8.34 2.68 13.55
CA ALA A 60 -9.32 2.71 12.47
C ALA A 60 -8.63 2.75 11.10
N VAL A 61 -9.10 1.91 10.17
CA VAL A 61 -8.62 1.89 8.78
C VAL A 61 -9.27 3.03 8.00
N LEU A 62 -8.44 3.85 7.35
CA LEU A 62 -8.85 4.88 6.42
C LEU A 62 -8.66 4.36 4.99
N GLY A 63 -9.77 4.09 4.32
CA GLY A 63 -9.79 3.70 2.91
C GLY A 63 -9.58 4.88 1.97
N LYS A 64 -9.97 4.69 0.70
CA LYS A 64 -10.06 5.78 -0.27
C LYS A 64 -11.29 6.64 0.03
N PRO A 65 -11.17 7.98 -0.04
CA PRO A 65 -12.32 8.84 0.19
C PRO A 65 -13.36 8.67 -0.92
N ALA A 66 -14.63 8.58 -0.56
CA ALA A 66 -15.72 8.50 -1.51
C ALA A 66 -16.00 9.84 -2.22
N ASP A 67 -15.72 10.93 -1.52
CA ASP A 67 -15.88 12.29 -2.04
C ASP A 67 -14.90 13.28 -1.41
N GLN A 68 -14.91 14.53 -1.88
CA GLN A 68 -14.04 15.60 -1.38
C GLN A 68 -14.28 15.94 0.10
N ARG A 69 -15.51 15.75 0.58
CA ARG A 69 -15.86 16.00 1.99
C ARG A 69 -15.21 14.95 2.88
N GLU A 70 -15.25 13.70 2.48
CA GLU A 70 -14.58 12.63 3.21
C GLU A 70 -13.06 12.78 3.17
N ALA A 71 -12.50 13.16 2.01
CA ALA A 71 -11.07 13.48 1.90
C ALA A 71 -10.67 14.61 2.86
N PHE A 72 -11.48 15.65 2.97
CA PHE A 72 -11.24 16.76 3.90
C PHE A 72 -11.28 16.30 5.37
N ALA A 73 -12.24 15.46 5.73
CA ALA A 73 -12.35 14.91 7.08
C ALA A 73 -11.13 14.01 7.42
N MET A 74 -10.70 13.15 6.49
CA MET A 74 -9.51 12.29 6.66
C MET A 74 -8.26 13.15 6.87
N LEU A 75 -7.99 14.11 5.99
CA LEU A 75 -6.80 14.97 6.08
C LEU A 75 -6.80 15.83 7.33
N THR A 76 -7.97 16.31 7.76
CA THR A 76 -8.12 17.03 9.03
C THR A 76 -7.78 16.14 10.23
N ALA A 77 -8.23 14.89 10.22
CA ALA A 77 -7.91 13.93 11.27
C ALA A 77 -6.41 13.56 11.30
N LEU A 78 -5.76 13.51 10.15
CA LEU A 78 -4.32 13.24 10.03
C LEU A 78 -3.43 14.43 10.37
N SER A 79 -3.95 15.67 10.26
CA SER A 79 -3.21 16.91 10.51
C SER A 79 -2.59 16.93 11.91
N GLY A 80 -1.28 17.19 11.99
CA GLY A 80 -0.51 17.23 13.25
C GLY A 80 -0.34 15.87 13.94
N ASN A 81 -0.82 14.78 13.35
CA ASN A 81 -0.86 13.48 13.98
C ASN A 81 0.12 12.47 13.37
N ARG A 82 0.43 11.45 14.16
CA ARG A 82 1.10 10.22 13.72
C ARG A 82 0.05 9.20 13.32
N HIS A 83 0.28 8.56 12.19
CA HIS A 83 -0.56 7.47 11.71
C HIS A 83 0.30 6.35 11.14
N TYR A 84 -0.31 5.23 10.85
CA TYR A 84 0.38 4.03 10.39
C TYR A 84 -0.05 3.68 8.97
N VAL A 85 0.93 3.32 8.15
CA VAL A 85 0.70 2.78 6.81
C VAL A 85 1.12 1.32 6.83
N TYR A 86 0.18 0.44 6.52
CA TYR A 86 0.40 -0.99 6.38
C TYR A 86 0.32 -1.37 4.91
N THR A 87 1.28 -2.16 4.45
CA THR A 87 1.21 -2.80 3.14
C THR A 87 1.40 -4.30 3.30
N GLY A 88 0.40 -5.07 2.86
CA GLY A 88 0.47 -6.51 2.71
C GLY A 88 1.14 -6.89 1.39
N LEU A 89 1.95 -7.91 1.43
CA LEU A 89 2.60 -8.53 0.28
C LEU A 89 2.25 -10.01 0.23
N THR A 90 1.79 -10.47 -0.91
CA THR A 90 1.63 -11.89 -1.20
C THR A 90 2.42 -12.25 -2.43
N VAL A 91 3.26 -13.31 -2.32
CA VAL A 91 4.02 -13.89 -3.43
C VAL A 91 3.58 -15.34 -3.62
N ILE A 92 3.28 -15.70 -4.87
CA ILE A 92 2.85 -17.05 -5.27
C ILE A 92 3.74 -17.52 -6.42
N GLN A 93 4.20 -18.79 -6.35
CA GLN A 93 4.78 -19.51 -7.46
C GLN A 93 4.45 -21.00 -7.31
N GLY A 94 3.74 -21.59 -8.27
CA GLY A 94 3.19 -22.93 -8.13
C GLY A 94 2.33 -23.08 -6.88
N ASP A 95 2.64 -24.05 -6.03
CA ASP A 95 1.94 -24.30 -4.77
C ASP A 95 2.47 -23.46 -3.57
N GLN A 96 3.58 -22.76 -3.78
CA GLN A 96 4.18 -21.95 -2.72
C GLN A 96 3.50 -20.59 -2.61
N VAL A 97 2.97 -20.26 -1.43
CA VAL A 97 2.33 -18.99 -1.12
C VAL A 97 2.96 -18.40 0.14
N VAL A 98 3.43 -17.17 0.07
CA VAL A 98 3.96 -16.43 1.22
C VAL A 98 3.24 -15.09 1.31
N THR A 99 2.64 -14.81 2.47
CA THR A 99 1.99 -13.54 2.78
C THR A 99 2.64 -12.93 4.01
N GLN A 100 3.01 -11.66 3.94
CA GLN A 100 3.57 -10.86 5.04
C GLN A 100 3.11 -9.42 4.89
N HIS A 101 3.31 -8.60 5.92
CA HIS A 101 3.06 -7.15 5.87
C HIS A 101 4.27 -6.36 6.36
N GLU A 102 4.27 -5.07 6.03
CA GLU A 102 5.17 -4.05 6.58
C GLU A 102 4.33 -2.93 7.19
N CYS A 103 4.87 -2.28 8.22
CA CYS A 103 4.24 -1.15 8.88
C CYS A 103 5.23 0.00 8.98
N THR A 104 4.79 1.20 8.61
CA THR A 104 5.57 2.43 8.70
C THR A 104 4.76 3.52 9.38
N THR A 105 5.39 4.23 10.31
CA THR A 105 4.77 5.41 10.94
C THR A 105 5.04 6.63 10.07
N VAL A 106 4.00 7.38 9.78
CA VAL A 106 4.06 8.67 9.08
C VAL A 106 3.55 9.75 10.02
N THR A 107 4.24 10.89 10.06
CA THR A 107 3.84 12.06 10.84
C THR A 107 3.49 13.18 9.89
N PHE A 108 2.28 13.73 10.01
CA PHE A 108 1.89 14.94 9.32
C PHE A 108 2.27 16.18 10.13
N ARG A 109 2.66 17.25 9.43
CA ARG A 109 2.66 18.58 10.03
C ARG A 109 1.23 19.06 10.30
N GLU A 110 1.06 20.11 11.07
CA GLU A 110 -0.23 20.80 11.15
C GLU A 110 -0.59 21.38 9.78
N LEU A 111 -1.85 21.21 9.38
CA LEU A 111 -2.40 21.65 8.09
C LEU A 111 -3.52 22.66 8.32
N GLU A 112 -3.47 23.74 7.59
CA GLU A 112 -4.57 24.72 7.58
C GLU A 112 -5.72 24.24 6.69
N PRO A 113 -6.99 24.54 7.01
CA PRO A 113 -8.15 24.12 6.22
C PRO A 113 -8.07 24.53 4.74
N GLU A 114 -7.46 25.67 4.46
CA GLU A 114 -7.26 26.15 3.08
C GLU A 114 -6.26 25.31 2.31
N GLU A 115 -5.17 24.86 2.96
CA GLU A 115 -4.18 23.95 2.34
C GLU A 115 -4.82 22.60 2.00
N ILE A 116 -5.61 22.05 2.93
CA ILE A 116 -6.36 20.80 2.71
C ILE A 116 -7.27 20.96 1.49
N SER A 117 -8.01 22.07 1.41
CA SER A 117 -8.92 22.33 0.29
C SER A 117 -8.17 22.46 -1.03
N HIS A 118 -7.02 23.14 -1.05
CA HIS A 118 -6.18 23.26 -2.25
C HIS A 118 -5.62 21.92 -2.68
N TYR A 119 -5.17 21.08 -1.75
CA TYR A 119 -4.67 19.74 -2.07
C TYR A 119 -5.78 18.85 -2.66
N ILE A 120 -6.99 18.89 -2.08
CA ILE A 120 -8.15 18.14 -2.61
C ILE A 120 -8.52 18.61 -4.02
N ALA A 121 -8.45 19.91 -4.29
CA ALA A 121 -8.76 20.46 -5.60
C ALA A 121 -7.83 19.96 -6.72
N THR A 122 -6.63 19.44 -6.39
CA THR A 122 -5.72 18.81 -7.35
C THR A 122 -6.24 17.47 -7.88
N GLY A 123 -7.16 16.82 -7.17
CA GLY A 123 -7.67 15.48 -7.47
C GLY A 123 -6.75 14.35 -6.99
N GLU A 124 -5.50 14.65 -6.59
CA GLU A 124 -4.52 13.63 -6.16
C GLU A 124 -5.00 12.74 -4.99
N PRO A 125 -5.74 13.25 -3.98
CA PRO A 125 -6.19 12.45 -2.85
C PRO A 125 -7.17 11.33 -3.18
N MET A 126 -7.94 11.48 -4.26
CA MET A 126 -9.21 10.76 -4.44
C MET A 126 -9.09 9.26 -4.69
N ASP A 127 -7.94 8.78 -5.12
CA ASP A 127 -7.69 7.36 -5.39
C ASP A 127 -6.76 6.70 -4.34
N LYS A 128 -6.48 7.39 -3.22
CA LYS A 128 -5.47 6.97 -2.24
C LYS A 128 -6.06 6.71 -0.86
N ALA A 129 -5.62 5.62 -0.23
CA ALA A 129 -5.94 5.35 1.16
C ALA A 129 -5.48 6.50 2.07
N GLY A 130 -6.34 6.93 3.00
CA GLY A 130 -6.07 8.09 3.87
C GLY A 130 -6.04 9.44 3.15
N ALA A 131 -6.51 9.49 1.90
CA ALA A 131 -6.60 10.70 1.07
C ALA A 131 -5.26 11.43 0.84
N TYR A 132 -4.12 10.72 0.74
CA TYR A 132 -2.85 11.36 0.36
C TYR A 132 -1.88 10.41 -0.34
N GLY A 133 -0.97 10.97 -1.16
CA GLY A 133 0.12 10.25 -1.79
C GLY A 133 1.48 10.85 -1.45
N ILE A 134 2.38 10.05 -0.85
CA ILE A 134 3.70 10.54 -0.42
C ILE A 134 4.64 10.91 -1.58
N GLN A 135 4.39 10.39 -2.77
CA GLN A 135 5.23 10.64 -3.97
C GLN A 135 4.84 11.89 -4.74
N GLY A 136 3.61 12.42 -4.53
CA GLY A 136 3.09 13.58 -5.23
C GLY A 136 3.12 14.85 -4.37
N LEU A 137 2.11 15.68 -4.53
CA LEU A 137 1.95 16.91 -3.75
C LEU A 137 1.73 16.63 -2.27
N GLY A 138 1.15 15.46 -1.94
CA GLY A 138 0.97 15.03 -0.56
C GLY A 138 2.29 14.84 0.21
N ALA A 139 3.44 14.79 -0.47
CA ALA A 139 4.75 14.84 0.21
C ALA A 139 4.92 16.10 1.07
N MET A 140 4.29 17.21 0.72
CA MET A 140 4.35 18.47 1.47
C MET A 140 3.60 18.42 2.81
N LEU A 141 2.73 17.43 3.00
CA LEU A 141 1.96 17.24 4.23
C LEU A 141 2.76 16.48 5.30
N VAL A 142 3.79 15.71 4.87
CA VAL A 142 4.57 14.82 5.72
C VAL A 142 5.74 15.57 6.35
N SER A 143 5.85 15.53 7.69
CA SER A 143 6.99 16.05 8.44
C SER A 143 8.00 14.98 8.84
N GLY A 144 7.62 13.69 8.82
CA GLY A 144 8.53 12.60 9.19
C GLY A 144 8.00 11.21 8.85
N ILE A 145 8.94 10.27 8.71
CA ILE A 145 8.67 8.85 8.48
C ILE A 145 9.57 8.04 9.42
N GLU A 146 9.01 7.04 10.08
CA GLU A 146 9.76 6.04 10.85
C GLU A 146 9.44 4.66 10.28
N GLY A 147 10.40 4.04 9.57
CA GLY A 147 10.25 2.75 8.88
C GLY A 147 10.60 2.82 7.40
N ASP A 148 9.91 2.01 6.59
CA ASP A 148 10.18 1.86 5.16
C ASP A 148 9.36 2.85 4.32
N TYR A 149 10.05 3.77 3.62
CA TYR A 149 9.43 4.69 2.67
C TYR A 149 8.68 3.96 1.55
N PHE A 150 9.25 2.88 1.02
CA PHE A 150 8.63 2.12 -0.06
C PHE A 150 7.36 1.40 0.39
N ASN A 151 7.24 1.09 1.69
CA ASN A 151 5.99 0.62 2.27
C ASN A 151 4.90 1.69 2.15
N VAL A 152 5.21 2.96 2.44
CA VAL A 152 4.24 4.07 2.30
C VAL A 152 3.85 4.29 0.84
N VAL A 153 4.77 4.05 -0.10
CA VAL A 153 4.48 4.08 -1.56
C VAL A 153 3.55 2.95 -1.99
N GLY A 154 3.52 1.82 -1.24
CA GLY A 154 2.65 0.68 -1.50
C GLY A 154 3.37 -0.60 -1.96
N LEU A 155 4.71 -0.63 -1.97
CA LEU A 155 5.49 -1.83 -2.27
C LEU A 155 6.79 -1.85 -1.43
N PRO A 156 6.81 -2.47 -0.24
CA PRO A 156 7.99 -2.54 0.63
C PRO A 156 9.07 -3.43 0.02
N ILE A 157 10.00 -2.80 -0.69
CA ILE A 157 11.02 -3.45 -1.53
C ILE A 157 11.96 -4.33 -0.70
N PHE A 158 12.35 -3.88 0.49
CA PHE A 158 13.21 -4.68 1.36
C PHE A 158 12.52 -5.99 1.77
N ARG A 159 11.27 -5.91 2.23
CA ARG A 159 10.50 -7.10 2.60
C ARG A 159 10.28 -8.02 1.39
N LEU A 160 9.92 -7.44 0.25
CA LEU A 160 9.77 -8.19 -1.00
C LEU A 160 11.05 -8.96 -1.35
N SER A 161 12.22 -8.34 -1.26
CA SER A 161 13.50 -9.00 -1.55
C SER A 161 13.74 -10.21 -0.62
N ARG A 162 13.34 -10.10 0.65
CA ARG A 162 13.47 -11.21 1.62
C ARG A 162 12.51 -12.36 1.31
N ILE A 163 11.28 -12.04 0.91
CA ILE A 163 10.33 -13.08 0.47
C ILE A 163 10.87 -13.78 -0.77
N LEU A 164 11.30 -13.03 -1.79
CA LEU A 164 11.81 -13.59 -3.04
C LEU A 164 13.06 -14.47 -2.85
N ALA A 165 13.92 -14.13 -1.92
CA ALA A 165 15.05 -14.98 -1.55
C ALA A 165 14.59 -16.38 -1.05
N GLY A 166 13.44 -16.47 -0.39
CA GLY A 166 12.80 -17.72 -0.01
C GLY A 166 12.30 -18.57 -1.19
N PHE A 167 12.07 -17.94 -2.35
CA PHE A 167 11.76 -18.58 -3.63
C PHE A 167 13.03 -18.85 -4.47
N GLY A 168 14.22 -18.63 -3.93
CA GLY A 168 15.48 -18.79 -4.63
C GLY A 168 15.80 -17.67 -5.64
N LEU A 169 15.12 -16.53 -5.56
CA LEU A 169 15.25 -15.42 -6.47
C LEU A 169 16.03 -14.26 -5.81
N ASP A 170 17.02 -13.73 -6.55
CA ASP A 170 17.81 -12.58 -6.13
C ASP A 170 17.49 -11.39 -7.03
N LEU A 171 16.90 -10.32 -6.45
CA LEU A 171 16.54 -9.11 -7.19
C LEU A 171 17.75 -8.41 -7.83
N PHE A 172 18.96 -8.53 -7.25
CA PHE A 172 20.15 -7.93 -7.84
C PHE A 172 20.57 -8.69 -9.11
N GLN A 173 20.35 -10.02 -9.16
CA GLN A 173 20.63 -10.82 -10.37
C GLN A 173 19.55 -10.68 -11.44
N MET A 174 18.30 -10.36 -11.03
CA MET A 174 17.18 -10.15 -11.95
C MET A 174 17.18 -8.75 -12.58
N ALA A 175 17.91 -7.80 -12.00
CA ALA A 175 18.03 -6.47 -12.59
C ALA A 175 18.96 -6.54 -13.81
N ASP A 176 18.45 -6.12 -14.97
CA ASP A 176 19.29 -5.91 -16.16
C ASP A 176 20.35 -4.85 -15.91
N HIS A 177 21.59 -5.17 -16.10
CA HIS A 177 22.73 -4.25 -16.07
C HIS A 177 22.84 -3.45 -17.35
#